data_96118c978512f7e284e95edc59d29412
#
_entry.id   96118c978512f7e284e95edc59d29412
#
_cell.length_a   1.000
_cell.length_b   1.000
_cell.length_c   1.000
_cell.angle_alpha   90.00
_cell.angle_beta   90.00
_cell.angle_gamma   90.00
#
_symmetry.space_group_name_H-M   'P 1'
#
loop_
_entity.id
_entity.type
_entity.pdbx_description
1 polymer ?
#
loop_
_entity_poly.entity_id
_entity_poly.type
_entity_poly.pdbx_seq_one_letter_code
_entity_poly.pdbx_strand_id
1 'polypeptide(L)'
;MYKRQVLCCAKHFPGHGDTAVDSHLGLPRVDKMEEALEQLELIPFRRAIEAGVPAIMMSHVLFPNIEPEQVPCTMSRRMVTGLLKQKLGFRGLILTDCMEMGAIRDYYGTPEGVVASIKAGVDLAEISSAFDLELAAAKAVNEAAERGEFDVEEIRASVEKILCYKKMLAAQAEPGLCNQPEDRRAAESMARQAISQISGTPFRADENTFFCGCADYRTSGAANADGSAVTFPEYMANAFGAEGFVTEKDPDEEEIRAALRQAENCEKIILGTCNGHLFRGQLALAEALAATGKPMAVAALRNPYDLSWLPEIVWKLAAYDYAVPAFRALEDIFRGGKATGVCPVKLL
;
A
#
# COMPACT_ATOMS: atom_id res chain seq x y z
N MET A 1 -21.63 -9.55 0.69
CA MET A 1 -20.63 -9.11 1.65
C MET A 1 -20.56 -9.97 2.89
N TYR A 2 -21.64 -10.12 3.63
CA TYR A 2 -21.68 -10.95 4.86
C TYR A 2 -21.34 -12.44 4.67
N LYS A 3 -21.42 -12.95 3.44
CA LYS A 3 -21.08 -14.36 3.12
C LYS A 3 -19.61 -14.75 3.33
N ARG A 4 -18.71 -13.75 3.55
CA ARG A 4 -17.27 -13.98 3.75
C ARG A 4 -16.78 -13.66 5.15
N GLN A 5 -17.69 -13.33 6.08
CA GLN A 5 -17.38 -13.02 7.49
C GLN A 5 -16.42 -11.82 7.71
N VAL A 6 -16.26 -10.98 6.68
CA VAL A 6 -15.44 -9.78 6.72
C VAL A 6 -16.31 -8.59 6.36
N LEU A 7 -16.31 -7.57 7.21
CA LEU A 7 -16.95 -6.29 6.89
C LEU A 7 -16.10 -5.52 5.88
N CYS A 8 -16.75 -4.97 4.87
CA CYS A 8 -16.06 -4.07 3.96
C CYS A 8 -16.10 -2.63 4.46
N CYS A 9 -15.09 -1.86 4.08
CA CYS A 9 -14.99 -0.45 4.37
C CYS A 9 -14.81 0.33 3.06
N ALA A 10 -15.67 1.34 2.81
CA ALA A 10 -15.47 2.27 1.70
C ALA A 10 -14.47 3.36 2.13
N LYS A 11 -13.45 3.64 1.28
CA LYS A 11 -12.38 4.57 1.66
C LYS A 11 -11.74 5.27 0.46
N HIS A 12 -11.15 6.43 0.69
CA HIS A 12 -11.12 7.25 1.92
C HIS A 12 -12.04 8.44 1.74
N PHE A 13 -13.01 8.61 2.65
CA PHE A 13 -14.03 9.68 2.56
C PHE A 13 -13.44 11.07 2.89
N PRO A 14 -13.83 12.13 2.17
CA PRO A 14 -14.82 12.22 1.10
C PRO A 14 -14.24 11.96 -0.30
N GLY A 15 -12.97 11.60 -0.45
CA GLY A 15 -12.22 11.34 -1.67
C GLY A 15 -10.79 11.82 -1.55
N HIS A 16 -9.81 10.95 -1.84
CA HIS A 16 -8.37 11.22 -1.69
C HIS A 16 -7.64 11.28 -3.04
N GLY A 17 -8.36 11.07 -4.15
CA GLY A 17 -7.73 10.91 -5.47
C GLY A 17 -7.18 12.18 -6.11
N ASP A 18 -7.58 13.37 -5.64
CA ASP A 18 -7.17 14.67 -6.19
C ASP A 18 -6.18 15.41 -5.26
N THR A 19 -5.22 14.67 -4.71
CA THR A 19 -4.19 15.21 -3.83
C THR A 19 -2.83 15.18 -4.51
N ALA A 20 -2.02 16.23 -4.32
CA ALA A 20 -0.65 16.33 -4.83
C ALA A 20 0.40 15.83 -3.82
N VAL A 21 0.00 15.57 -2.58
CA VAL A 21 0.86 15.13 -1.48
C VAL A 21 0.33 13.81 -0.91
N ASP A 22 1.24 12.88 -0.67
CA ASP A 22 0.92 11.62 0.03
C ASP A 22 0.70 11.92 1.52
N SER A 23 -0.44 11.51 2.06
CA SER A 23 -0.82 11.72 3.48
C SER A 23 0.07 10.95 4.48
N HIS A 24 0.86 9.99 4.01
CA HIS A 24 1.90 9.35 4.83
C HIS A 24 3.13 10.25 5.04
N LEU A 25 3.37 11.20 4.13
CA LEU A 25 4.54 12.07 4.11
C LEU A 25 4.23 13.52 4.51
N GLY A 26 2.98 13.94 4.46
CA GLY A 26 2.58 15.30 4.75
C GLY A 26 1.07 15.47 4.82
N LEU A 27 0.60 16.70 4.95
CA LEU A 27 -0.81 17.03 5.06
C LEU A 27 -1.38 17.45 3.68
N PRO A 28 -2.11 16.56 2.99
CA PRO A 28 -2.66 16.85 1.67
C PRO A 28 -3.84 17.83 1.75
N ARG A 29 -4.02 18.59 0.68
CA ARG A 29 -5.05 19.62 0.57
C ARG A 29 -5.81 19.50 -0.75
N VAL A 30 -7.13 19.69 -0.69
CA VAL A 30 -8.04 19.74 -1.85
C VAL A 30 -8.91 20.98 -1.75
N ASP A 31 -8.76 21.90 -2.71
CA ASP A 31 -9.45 23.20 -2.73
C ASP A 31 -10.81 23.14 -3.44
N LYS A 32 -11.55 22.02 -3.34
CA LYS A 32 -12.89 21.86 -3.91
C LYS A 32 -13.95 22.38 -2.95
N MET A 33 -15.01 22.94 -3.56
CA MET A 33 -16.27 23.25 -2.85
C MET A 33 -17.08 21.96 -2.69
N GLU A 34 -18.03 21.95 -1.76
CA GLU A 34 -18.87 20.78 -1.49
C GLU A 34 -19.68 20.34 -2.72
N GLU A 35 -20.17 21.30 -3.52
CA GLU A 35 -20.92 21.03 -4.75
C GLU A 35 -20.07 20.26 -5.79
N ALA A 36 -18.77 20.54 -5.85
CA ALA A 36 -17.86 19.83 -6.74
C ALA A 36 -17.62 18.38 -6.24
N LEU A 37 -17.51 18.18 -4.93
CA LEU A 37 -17.43 16.82 -4.36
C LEU A 37 -18.70 16.00 -4.65
N GLU A 38 -19.86 16.62 -4.60
CA GLU A 38 -21.14 15.95 -4.90
C GLU A 38 -21.23 15.42 -6.33
N GLN A 39 -20.58 16.10 -7.27
CA GLN A 39 -20.61 15.74 -8.70
C GLN A 39 -19.66 14.59 -9.06
N LEU A 40 -18.67 14.29 -8.22
CA LEU A 40 -17.65 13.27 -8.51
C LEU A 40 -17.33 12.39 -7.31
N GLU A 41 -16.64 12.94 -6.30
CA GLU A 41 -16.05 12.16 -5.21
C GLU A 41 -17.11 11.49 -4.32
N LEU A 42 -18.24 12.14 -4.07
CA LEU A 42 -19.30 11.61 -3.21
C LEU A 42 -20.20 10.58 -3.92
N ILE A 43 -20.17 10.48 -5.24
CA ILE A 43 -21.00 9.51 -5.99
C ILE A 43 -20.77 8.06 -5.54
N PRO A 44 -19.51 7.55 -5.47
CA PRO A 44 -19.27 6.18 -5.02
C PRO A 44 -19.65 5.96 -3.56
N PHE A 45 -19.49 6.94 -2.69
CA PHE A 45 -19.91 6.83 -1.29
C PHE A 45 -21.43 6.78 -1.14
N ARG A 46 -22.19 7.60 -1.86
CA ARG A 46 -23.66 7.52 -1.88
C ARG A 46 -24.11 6.13 -2.31
N ARG A 47 -23.57 5.60 -3.39
CA ARG A 47 -23.88 4.24 -3.86
C ARG A 47 -23.49 3.16 -2.85
N ALA A 48 -22.37 3.31 -2.17
CA ALA A 48 -21.95 2.39 -1.13
C ALA A 48 -22.91 2.42 0.09
N ILE A 49 -23.35 3.61 0.49
CA ILE A 49 -24.34 3.80 1.57
C ILE A 49 -25.67 3.18 1.18
N GLU A 50 -26.18 3.44 -0.02
CA GLU A 50 -27.40 2.83 -0.57
C GLU A 50 -27.31 1.30 -0.62
N ALA A 51 -26.13 0.76 -0.94
CA ALA A 51 -25.86 -0.67 -0.94
C ALA A 51 -25.66 -1.27 0.47
N GLY A 52 -25.74 -0.45 1.53
CA GLY A 52 -25.62 -0.91 2.92
C GLY A 52 -24.18 -1.21 3.34
N VAL A 53 -23.19 -0.41 2.89
CA VAL A 53 -21.81 -0.57 3.36
C VAL A 53 -21.73 -0.44 4.88
N PRO A 54 -21.09 -1.40 5.59
CA PRO A 54 -21.08 -1.39 7.06
C PRO A 54 -20.12 -0.37 7.66
N ALA A 55 -19.08 0.04 6.93
CA ALA A 55 -18.07 0.95 7.42
C ALA A 55 -17.60 1.95 6.36
N ILE A 56 -17.23 3.15 6.80
CA ILE A 56 -16.56 4.17 5.99
C ILE A 56 -15.36 4.70 6.77
N MET A 57 -14.21 4.77 6.09
CA MET A 57 -12.97 5.32 6.62
C MET A 57 -12.78 6.75 6.13
N MET A 58 -12.50 7.65 7.08
CA MET A 58 -12.18 9.04 6.80
C MET A 58 -10.75 9.19 6.27
N SER A 59 -10.48 10.23 5.48
CA SER A 59 -9.14 10.57 5.02
C SER A 59 -8.51 11.68 5.86
N HIS A 60 -7.17 11.76 5.88
CA HIS A 60 -6.43 12.85 6.51
C HIS A 60 -6.15 13.98 5.51
N VAL A 61 -7.20 14.51 4.88
CA VAL A 61 -7.12 15.55 3.85
C VAL A 61 -7.76 16.84 4.34
N LEU A 62 -7.14 17.97 4.06
CA LEU A 62 -7.72 19.31 4.26
C LEU A 62 -8.67 19.65 3.13
N PHE A 63 -9.85 20.17 3.47
CA PHE A 63 -10.82 20.77 2.54
C PHE A 63 -11.16 22.18 3.00
N PRO A 64 -10.26 23.16 2.82
CA PRO A 64 -10.38 24.50 3.43
C PRO A 64 -11.60 25.30 2.97
N ASN A 65 -12.15 25.00 1.79
CA ASN A 65 -13.37 25.62 1.31
C ASN A 65 -14.65 25.04 1.95
N ILE A 66 -14.53 23.91 2.67
CA ILE A 66 -15.64 23.28 3.37
C ILE A 66 -15.43 23.37 4.89
N GLU A 67 -14.19 23.16 5.35
CA GLU A 67 -13.80 23.22 6.76
C GLU A 67 -12.90 24.45 7.02
N PRO A 68 -13.49 25.57 7.50
CA PRO A 68 -12.75 26.82 7.70
C PRO A 68 -11.67 26.74 8.81
N GLU A 69 -11.79 25.81 9.77
CA GLU A 69 -10.80 25.60 10.83
C GLU A 69 -9.52 24.94 10.31
N GLN A 70 -9.52 24.54 9.04
CA GLN A 70 -8.37 23.92 8.37
C GLN A 70 -7.81 22.70 9.10
N VAL A 71 -8.69 21.90 9.67
CA VAL A 71 -8.36 20.60 10.23
C VAL A 71 -8.65 19.50 9.21
N PRO A 72 -7.92 18.35 9.23
CA PRO A 72 -8.20 17.21 8.37
C PRO A 72 -9.65 16.73 8.53
N CYS A 73 -10.26 16.24 7.46
CA CYS A 73 -11.66 15.82 7.51
C CYS A 73 -11.94 14.73 8.55
N THR A 74 -10.95 13.92 8.93
CA THR A 74 -11.01 12.98 10.06
C THR A 74 -11.32 13.67 11.40
N MET A 75 -10.82 14.89 11.61
CA MET A 75 -10.97 15.68 12.84
C MET A 75 -12.08 16.73 12.73
N SER A 76 -12.72 16.86 11.58
CA SER A 76 -13.74 17.86 11.29
C SER A 76 -15.13 17.35 11.64
N ARG A 77 -15.79 17.97 12.63
CA ARG A 77 -17.19 17.67 12.93
C ARG A 77 -18.12 17.99 11.76
N ARG A 78 -17.79 19.02 10.98
CA ARG A 78 -18.55 19.38 9.77
C ARG A 78 -18.51 18.25 8.74
N MET A 79 -17.35 17.62 8.53
CA MET A 79 -17.17 16.55 7.57
C MET A 79 -17.73 15.21 8.08
N VAL A 80 -17.39 14.82 9.32
CA VAL A 80 -17.81 13.53 9.89
C VAL A 80 -19.31 13.56 10.25
N THR A 81 -19.73 14.49 11.08
CA THR A 81 -21.12 14.55 11.54
C THR A 81 -22.02 15.25 10.53
N GLY A 82 -21.63 16.44 10.06
CA GLY A 82 -22.45 17.22 9.14
C GLY A 82 -22.62 16.56 7.78
N LEU A 83 -21.54 16.29 7.08
CA LEU A 83 -21.62 15.75 5.72
C LEU A 83 -21.94 14.25 5.73
N LEU A 84 -21.15 13.42 6.42
CA LEU A 84 -21.31 11.96 6.31
C LEU A 84 -22.55 11.44 7.08
N LYS A 85 -22.70 11.78 8.37
CA LYS A 85 -23.85 11.27 9.17
C LYS A 85 -25.17 11.94 8.81
N GLN A 86 -25.21 13.29 8.74
CA GLN A 86 -26.47 14.03 8.59
C GLN A 86 -26.88 14.15 7.13
N LYS A 87 -26.01 14.70 6.26
CA LYS A 87 -26.38 14.96 4.86
C LYS A 87 -26.46 13.69 4.02
N LEU A 88 -25.46 12.77 4.13
CA LEU A 88 -25.47 11.51 3.39
C LEU A 88 -26.23 10.38 4.11
N GLY A 89 -26.62 10.58 5.35
CA GLY A 89 -27.43 9.63 6.10
C GLY A 89 -26.72 8.35 6.53
N PHE A 90 -25.38 8.32 6.55
CA PHE A 90 -24.62 7.13 6.93
C PHE A 90 -24.82 6.78 8.41
N ARG A 91 -25.12 5.49 8.70
CA ARG A 91 -25.41 4.97 10.04
C ARG A 91 -24.46 3.82 10.45
N GLY A 92 -23.55 3.41 9.59
CA GLY A 92 -22.54 2.39 9.88
C GLY A 92 -21.39 2.89 10.76
N LEU A 93 -20.32 2.08 10.84
CA LEU A 93 -19.09 2.45 11.56
C LEU A 93 -18.30 3.50 10.78
N ILE A 94 -17.85 4.51 11.46
CA ILE A 94 -16.93 5.53 10.93
C ILE A 94 -15.58 5.33 11.58
N LEU A 95 -14.55 5.08 10.73
CA LEU A 95 -13.18 4.86 11.16
C LEU A 95 -12.30 6.04 10.73
N THR A 96 -11.23 6.29 11.48
CA THR A 96 -10.11 7.08 10.95
C THR A 96 -9.30 6.24 9.98
N ASP A 97 -8.49 6.86 9.13
CA ASP A 97 -7.26 6.23 8.64
C ASP A 97 -6.24 6.16 9.78
N CYS A 98 -5.07 5.55 9.57
CA CYS A 98 -4.08 5.36 10.63
C CYS A 98 -3.61 6.69 11.22
N MET A 99 -3.80 6.89 12.51
CA MET A 99 -3.47 8.12 13.22
C MET A 99 -1.95 8.32 13.42
N GLU A 100 -1.12 7.36 13.01
CA GLU A 100 0.34 7.46 12.95
C GLU A 100 0.86 8.07 11.64
N MET A 101 -0.01 8.29 10.66
CA MET A 101 0.38 8.90 9.38
C MET A 101 0.88 10.32 9.59
N GLY A 102 1.88 10.73 8.77
CA GLY A 102 2.53 12.03 8.88
C GLY A 102 1.57 13.21 8.90
N ALA A 103 0.46 13.13 8.16
CA ALA A 103 -0.59 14.15 8.17
C ALA A 103 -1.20 14.43 9.56
N ILE A 104 -1.20 13.47 10.47
CA ILE A 104 -1.70 13.64 11.84
C ILE A 104 -0.55 13.73 12.81
N ARG A 105 0.34 12.73 12.81
CA ARG A 105 1.45 12.63 13.78
C ARG A 105 2.29 13.90 13.85
N ASP A 106 2.68 14.44 12.69
CA ASP A 106 3.66 15.51 12.61
C ASP A 106 3.03 16.91 12.76
N TYR A 107 1.72 17.05 12.57
CA TYR A 107 1.00 18.33 12.62
C TYR A 107 0.14 18.51 13.87
N TYR A 108 -0.39 17.43 14.44
CA TYR A 108 -1.35 17.49 15.53
C TYR A 108 -0.95 16.64 16.74
N GLY A 109 -0.11 15.61 16.54
CA GLY A 109 0.11 14.55 17.52
C GLY A 109 -0.96 13.46 17.47
N THR A 110 -0.54 12.18 17.55
CA THR A 110 -1.46 11.05 17.48
C THR A 110 -2.51 11.04 18.59
N PRO A 111 -2.16 11.22 19.89
CA PRO A 111 -3.16 11.24 20.97
C PRO A 111 -4.19 12.37 20.84
N GLU A 112 -3.75 13.58 20.51
CA GLU A 112 -4.59 14.76 20.33
C GLU A 112 -5.50 14.62 19.11
N GLY A 113 -4.97 14.06 18.02
CA GLY A 113 -5.72 13.74 16.81
C GLY A 113 -6.83 12.73 17.07
N VAL A 114 -6.57 11.69 17.88
CA VAL A 114 -7.58 10.71 18.30
C VAL A 114 -8.71 11.38 19.10
N VAL A 115 -8.38 12.21 20.08
CA VAL A 115 -9.39 12.95 20.86
C VAL A 115 -10.23 13.84 19.94
N ALA A 116 -9.59 14.57 19.01
CA ALA A 116 -10.29 15.43 18.04
C ALA A 116 -11.21 14.65 17.11
N SER A 117 -10.77 13.49 16.62
CA SER A 117 -11.60 12.64 15.72
C SER A 117 -12.82 12.08 16.44
N ILE A 118 -12.70 11.64 17.68
CA ILE A 118 -13.84 11.18 18.48
C ILE A 118 -14.83 12.35 18.70
N LYS A 119 -14.34 13.55 19.02
CA LYS A 119 -15.17 14.76 19.11
C LYS A 119 -15.87 15.11 17.80
N ALA A 120 -15.23 14.83 16.66
CA ALA A 120 -15.82 15.01 15.35
C ALA A 120 -16.95 14.00 15.07
N GLY A 121 -17.00 12.89 15.81
CA GLY A 121 -18.02 11.87 15.70
C GLY A 121 -17.54 10.56 15.05
N VAL A 122 -16.25 10.32 14.97
CA VAL A 122 -15.69 9.03 14.56
C VAL A 122 -15.98 7.97 15.63
N ASP A 123 -16.25 6.74 15.21
CA ASP A 123 -16.55 5.62 16.14
C ASP A 123 -15.28 4.86 16.56
N LEU A 124 -14.30 4.71 15.63
CA LEU A 124 -13.05 3.97 15.85
C LEU A 124 -11.87 4.78 15.33
N ALA A 125 -10.88 5.03 16.18
CA ALA A 125 -9.59 5.58 15.79
C ALA A 125 -8.60 4.43 15.60
N GLU A 126 -7.88 4.42 14.46
CA GLU A 126 -6.93 3.37 14.10
C GLU A 126 -5.50 3.81 14.41
N ILE A 127 -4.77 2.98 15.18
CA ILE A 127 -3.33 3.09 15.43
C ILE A 127 -2.76 1.71 15.10
N SER A 128 -1.81 1.63 14.16
CA SER A 128 -1.54 0.36 13.48
C SER A 128 -0.28 -0.36 13.96
N SER A 129 0.71 0.34 14.52
CA SER A 129 2.02 -0.26 14.74
C SER A 129 2.70 0.07 16.07
N ALA A 130 2.40 1.21 16.70
CA ALA A 130 3.09 1.67 17.90
C ALA A 130 2.22 1.52 19.15
N PHE A 131 2.44 0.44 19.90
CA PHE A 131 1.68 0.13 21.12
C PHE A 131 1.73 1.26 22.16
N ASP A 132 2.88 1.94 22.30
CA ASP A 132 3.02 3.07 23.20
C ASP A 132 2.12 4.26 22.79
N LEU A 133 1.90 4.47 21.50
CA LEU A 133 0.96 5.48 21.00
C LEU A 133 -0.50 5.08 21.25
N GLU A 134 -0.84 3.79 21.16
CA GLU A 134 -2.17 3.30 21.53
C GLU A 134 -2.47 3.60 23.00
N LEU A 135 -1.52 3.31 23.89
CA LEU A 135 -1.66 3.59 25.32
C LEU A 135 -1.76 5.10 25.59
N ALA A 136 -0.94 5.92 24.92
CA ALA A 136 -0.97 7.36 25.05
C ALA A 136 -2.32 7.95 24.58
N ALA A 137 -2.83 7.46 23.45
CA ALA A 137 -4.12 7.87 22.91
C ALA A 137 -5.27 7.46 23.83
N ALA A 138 -5.28 6.23 24.35
CA ALA A 138 -6.27 5.77 25.30
C ALA A 138 -6.28 6.63 26.58
N LYS A 139 -5.10 6.99 27.08
CA LYS A 139 -4.96 7.90 28.22
C LYS A 139 -5.52 9.29 27.92
N ALA A 140 -5.17 9.87 26.77
CA ALA A 140 -5.66 11.19 26.34
C ALA A 140 -7.20 11.22 26.20
N VAL A 141 -7.80 10.14 25.67
CA VAL A 141 -9.26 10.00 25.57
C VAL A 141 -9.90 9.94 26.95
N ASN A 142 -9.35 9.16 27.90
CA ASN A 142 -9.86 9.10 29.26
C ASN A 142 -9.79 10.46 29.96
N GLU A 143 -8.66 11.16 29.87
CA GLU A 143 -8.49 12.50 30.44
C GLU A 143 -9.47 13.51 29.81
N ALA A 144 -9.72 13.44 28.50
CA ALA A 144 -10.72 14.29 27.85
C ALA A 144 -12.15 13.96 28.33
N ALA A 145 -12.45 12.69 28.57
CA ALA A 145 -13.73 12.26 29.14
C ALA A 145 -13.93 12.79 30.58
N GLU A 146 -12.89 12.72 31.42
CA GLU A 146 -12.92 13.26 32.77
C GLU A 146 -13.14 14.78 32.80
N ARG A 147 -12.62 15.49 31.79
CA ARG A 147 -12.87 16.94 31.62
C ARG A 147 -14.25 17.25 31.01
N GLY A 148 -15.07 16.24 30.70
CA GLY A 148 -16.40 16.42 30.10
C GLY A 148 -16.38 16.93 28.66
N GLU A 149 -15.33 16.60 27.88
CA GLU A 149 -15.15 17.10 26.52
C GLU A 149 -15.95 16.32 25.47
N PHE A 150 -16.56 15.19 25.85
CA PHE A 150 -17.36 14.36 24.96
C PHE A 150 -18.86 14.41 25.30
N ASP A 151 -19.69 14.27 24.26
CA ASP A 151 -21.09 13.93 24.44
C ASP A 151 -21.22 12.45 24.82
N VAL A 152 -21.68 12.17 26.04
CA VAL A 152 -21.76 10.80 26.57
C VAL A 152 -22.71 9.92 25.74
N GLU A 153 -23.79 10.49 25.22
CA GLU A 153 -24.76 9.73 24.41
C GLU A 153 -24.18 9.39 23.03
N GLU A 154 -23.39 10.28 22.42
CA GLU A 154 -22.66 9.96 21.19
C GLU A 154 -21.64 8.84 21.40
N ILE A 155 -20.87 8.88 22.51
CA ILE A 155 -19.91 7.81 22.85
C ILE A 155 -20.63 6.48 23.09
N ARG A 156 -21.73 6.52 23.85
CA ARG A 156 -22.56 5.31 24.10
C ARG A 156 -23.04 4.69 22.79
N ALA A 157 -23.59 5.51 21.90
CA ALA A 157 -24.07 5.05 20.60
C ALA A 157 -22.95 4.43 19.74
N SER A 158 -21.75 5.00 19.77
CA SER A 158 -20.57 4.44 19.09
C SER A 158 -20.16 3.09 19.67
N VAL A 159 -20.09 2.98 21.02
CA VAL A 159 -19.75 1.72 21.70
C VAL A 159 -20.79 0.63 21.41
N GLU A 160 -22.08 0.95 21.49
CA GLU A 160 -23.17 0.00 21.18
C GLU A 160 -23.07 -0.50 19.73
N LYS A 161 -22.79 0.38 18.79
CA LYS A 161 -22.57 0.04 17.37
C LYS A 161 -21.39 -0.91 17.19
N ILE A 162 -20.23 -0.60 17.81
CA ILE A 162 -19.03 -1.44 17.77
C ILE A 162 -19.33 -2.83 18.35
N LEU A 163 -19.97 -2.91 19.51
CA LEU A 163 -20.30 -4.17 20.17
C LEU A 163 -21.29 -5.00 19.34
N CYS A 164 -22.25 -4.35 18.69
CA CYS A 164 -23.20 -5.02 17.77
C CYS A 164 -22.45 -5.72 16.63
N TYR A 165 -21.53 -5.04 15.94
CA TYR A 165 -20.74 -5.63 14.87
C TYR A 165 -19.80 -6.73 15.39
N LYS A 166 -19.13 -6.54 16.52
CA LYS A 166 -18.29 -7.59 17.14
C LYS A 166 -19.10 -8.85 17.46
N LYS A 167 -20.28 -8.69 18.04
CA LYS A 167 -21.19 -9.83 18.35
C LYS A 167 -21.64 -10.56 17.08
N MET A 168 -22.00 -9.80 16.05
CA MET A 168 -22.42 -10.40 14.76
C MET A 168 -21.28 -11.17 14.12
N LEU A 169 -20.05 -10.65 14.11
CA LEU A 169 -18.88 -11.33 13.52
C LEU A 169 -18.48 -12.55 14.34
N ALA A 170 -18.46 -12.45 15.69
CA ALA A 170 -18.14 -13.57 16.56
C ALA A 170 -19.09 -14.77 16.38
N ALA A 171 -20.38 -14.49 16.16
CA ALA A 171 -21.38 -15.54 15.91
C ALA A 171 -21.21 -16.27 14.56
N GLN A 172 -20.45 -15.69 13.62
CA GLN A 172 -20.19 -16.24 12.29
C GLN A 172 -18.76 -16.76 12.12
N ALA A 173 -17.92 -16.62 13.14
CA ALA A 173 -16.52 -17.03 13.08
C ALA A 173 -16.40 -18.55 13.08
N GLU A 174 -15.87 -19.11 11.99
CA GLU A 174 -15.47 -20.51 11.91
C GLU A 174 -13.96 -20.62 12.05
N PRO A 175 -13.45 -21.17 13.17
CA PRO A 175 -12.00 -21.35 13.35
C PRO A 175 -11.42 -22.25 12.24
N GLY A 176 -10.26 -21.89 11.71
CA GLY A 176 -9.49 -22.75 10.80
C GLY A 176 -9.76 -22.55 9.31
N LEU A 177 -10.60 -21.58 8.90
CA LEU A 177 -10.82 -21.26 7.48
C LEU A 177 -9.71 -20.40 6.85
N CYS A 178 -8.79 -19.85 7.65
CA CYS A 178 -7.70 -19.00 7.14
C CYS A 178 -6.50 -19.83 6.72
N ASN A 179 -5.80 -19.36 5.68
CA ASN A 179 -4.51 -19.88 5.25
C ASN A 179 -4.53 -21.36 4.82
N GLN A 180 -5.62 -21.79 4.21
CA GLN A 180 -5.76 -23.15 3.67
C GLN A 180 -4.80 -23.38 2.49
N PRO A 181 -4.42 -24.64 2.17
CA PRO A 181 -3.59 -24.94 1.01
C PRO A 181 -4.17 -24.41 -0.31
N GLU A 182 -5.49 -24.36 -0.41
CA GLU A 182 -6.22 -23.79 -1.55
C GLU A 182 -6.00 -22.29 -1.69
N ASP A 183 -5.99 -21.55 -0.58
CA ASP A 183 -5.75 -20.10 -0.58
C ASP A 183 -4.33 -19.78 -1.05
N ARG A 184 -3.36 -20.57 -0.61
CA ARG A 184 -1.95 -20.44 -1.05
C ARG A 184 -1.81 -20.72 -2.54
N ARG A 185 -2.42 -21.82 -3.03
CA ARG A 185 -2.43 -22.14 -4.47
C ARG A 185 -3.12 -21.05 -5.28
N ALA A 186 -4.21 -20.48 -4.79
CA ALA A 186 -4.88 -19.37 -5.43
C ALA A 186 -3.96 -18.12 -5.51
N ALA A 187 -3.29 -17.75 -4.42
CA ALA A 187 -2.36 -16.64 -4.39
C ALA A 187 -1.18 -16.84 -5.36
N GLU A 188 -0.57 -18.03 -5.37
CA GLU A 188 0.51 -18.40 -6.31
C GLU A 188 0.03 -18.36 -7.78
N SER A 189 -1.19 -18.86 -8.03
CA SER A 189 -1.79 -18.80 -9.37
C SER A 189 -2.06 -17.36 -9.81
N MET A 190 -2.55 -16.50 -8.92
CA MET A 190 -2.76 -15.08 -9.21
C MET A 190 -1.44 -14.37 -9.51
N ALA A 191 -0.40 -14.58 -8.69
CA ALA A 191 0.92 -14.01 -8.91
C ALA A 191 1.48 -14.43 -10.28
N ARG A 192 1.36 -15.71 -10.63
CA ARG A 192 1.80 -16.23 -11.93
C ARG A 192 1.06 -15.59 -13.11
N GLN A 193 -0.25 -15.46 -13.02
CA GLN A 193 -1.09 -14.87 -14.06
C GLN A 193 -0.90 -13.36 -14.21
N ALA A 194 -0.42 -12.69 -13.18
CA ALA A 194 -0.20 -11.24 -13.20
C ALA A 194 1.06 -10.85 -13.98
N ILE A 195 2.12 -11.68 -13.94
CA ILE A 195 3.40 -11.30 -14.56
C ILE A 195 3.26 -11.08 -16.05
N SER A 196 3.63 -9.88 -16.48
CA SER A 196 3.49 -9.42 -17.87
C SER A 196 4.85 -9.27 -18.51
N GLN A 197 5.01 -9.84 -19.70
CA GLN A 197 6.14 -9.50 -20.57
C GLN A 197 5.82 -8.20 -21.32
N ILE A 198 6.69 -7.22 -21.19
CA ILE A 198 6.54 -5.92 -21.84
C ILE A 198 7.23 -5.90 -23.20
N SER A 199 8.49 -6.33 -23.23
CA SER A 199 9.30 -6.36 -24.47
C SER A 199 10.53 -7.26 -24.29
N GLY A 200 11.35 -7.38 -25.33
CA GLY A 200 12.61 -8.09 -25.31
C GLY A 200 12.49 -9.58 -25.58
N THR A 201 13.64 -10.24 -25.70
CA THR A 201 13.74 -11.67 -26.04
C THR A 201 13.96 -12.50 -24.79
N PRO A 202 13.07 -13.46 -24.47
CA PRO A 202 13.24 -14.37 -23.35
C PRO A 202 14.51 -15.23 -23.48
N PHE A 203 15.15 -15.49 -22.33
CA PHE A 203 16.22 -16.48 -22.19
C PHE A 203 16.02 -17.30 -20.92
N ARG A 204 16.77 -18.38 -20.76
CA ARG A 204 16.74 -19.20 -19.53
C ARG A 204 17.88 -18.79 -18.60
N ALA A 205 17.57 -18.66 -17.33
CA ALA A 205 18.57 -18.53 -16.28
C ALA A 205 19.16 -19.91 -15.92
N ASP A 206 20.39 -19.90 -15.42
CA ASP A 206 21.15 -21.05 -14.92
C ASP A 206 22.17 -20.58 -13.86
N GLU A 207 23.09 -21.44 -13.49
CA GLU A 207 24.16 -21.17 -12.51
C GLU A 207 25.14 -20.06 -12.93
N ASN A 208 25.20 -19.74 -14.24
CA ASN A 208 26.04 -18.65 -14.77
C ASN A 208 25.27 -17.31 -14.89
N THR A 209 24.14 -17.21 -14.22
CA THR A 209 23.32 -15.99 -14.21
C THR A 209 23.65 -15.16 -12.98
N PHE A 210 23.85 -13.87 -13.15
CA PHE A 210 23.99 -12.89 -12.06
C PHE A 210 22.63 -12.29 -11.72
N PHE A 211 22.19 -12.45 -10.49
CA PHE A 211 20.95 -11.86 -9.96
C PHE A 211 21.28 -10.64 -9.12
N CYS A 212 20.69 -9.51 -9.43
CA CYS A 212 20.95 -8.24 -8.75
C CYS A 212 19.65 -7.50 -8.45
N GLY A 213 19.68 -6.60 -7.48
CA GLY A 213 18.56 -5.72 -7.13
C GLY A 213 18.55 -5.31 -5.68
N CYS A 214 17.71 -4.34 -5.33
CA CYS A 214 17.61 -3.86 -3.96
C CYS A 214 16.74 -4.76 -3.08
N ALA A 215 16.94 -4.66 -1.76
CA ALA A 215 16.00 -5.20 -0.78
C ALA A 215 14.64 -4.50 -0.87
N ASP A 216 13.58 -5.16 -0.39
CA ASP A 216 12.28 -4.49 -0.24
C ASP A 216 12.39 -3.35 0.76
N TYR A 217 11.67 -2.29 0.52
CA TYR A 217 11.58 -1.15 1.41
C TYR A 217 10.14 -0.66 1.50
N ARG A 218 9.78 -0.06 2.63
CA ARG A 218 8.45 0.53 2.79
C ARG A 218 8.30 1.71 1.85
N THR A 219 7.35 1.61 0.94
CA THR A 219 6.97 2.69 0.02
C THR A 219 5.96 3.64 0.63
N SER A 220 5.24 3.18 1.64
CA SER A 220 4.28 3.96 2.44
C SER A 220 4.14 3.34 3.83
N GLY A 221 3.50 4.03 4.76
CA GLY A 221 3.16 3.48 6.09
C GLY A 221 2.26 2.25 6.05
N ALA A 222 1.50 2.08 4.96
CA ALA A 222 0.63 0.91 4.73
C ALA A 222 1.35 -0.27 4.08
N ALA A 223 2.57 -0.10 3.58
CA ALA A 223 3.33 -1.17 2.97
C ALA A 223 4.02 -2.02 4.04
N ASN A 224 3.71 -3.31 4.06
CA ASN A 224 4.46 -4.26 4.89
C ASN A 224 5.81 -4.55 4.23
N ALA A 225 6.88 -3.95 4.77
CA ALA A 225 8.21 -4.52 4.60
C ALA A 225 8.39 -5.51 5.74
N ASP A 226 8.25 -6.79 5.46
CA ASP A 226 8.64 -7.82 6.41
C ASP A 226 10.17 -7.91 6.36
N GLY A 227 10.84 -7.28 7.31
CA GLY A 227 12.32 -7.24 7.37
C GLY A 227 13.00 -8.60 7.57
N SER A 228 12.23 -9.69 7.58
CA SER A 228 12.70 -11.08 7.60
C SER A 228 12.61 -11.75 6.21
N ALA A 229 12.05 -11.07 5.20
CA ALA A 229 11.84 -11.66 3.89
C ALA A 229 13.14 -11.74 3.10
N VAL A 230 13.39 -12.92 2.50
CA VAL A 230 14.47 -13.12 1.53
C VAL A 230 14.33 -12.11 0.38
N THR A 231 15.42 -11.47 -0.01
CA THR A 231 15.42 -10.53 -1.13
C THR A 231 15.29 -11.25 -2.47
N PHE A 232 14.88 -10.51 -3.51
CA PHE A 232 14.80 -11.08 -4.86
C PHE A 232 16.13 -11.66 -5.35
N PRO A 233 17.28 -10.97 -5.23
CA PRO A 233 18.57 -11.56 -5.64
C PRO A 233 18.93 -12.82 -4.86
N GLU A 234 18.73 -12.83 -3.53
CA GLU A 234 19.03 -13.99 -2.70
C GLU A 234 18.14 -15.18 -3.03
N TYR A 235 16.84 -14.94 -3.22
CA TYR A 235 15.90 -15.99 -3.61
C TYR A 235 16.30 -16.62 -4.93
N MET A 236 16.56 -15.81 -5.95
CA MET A 236 16.91 -16.29 -7.28
C MET A 236 18.28 -16.97 -7.32
N ALA A 237 19.27 -16.38 -6.69
CA ALA A 237 20.60 -16.98 -6.57
C ALA A 237 20.54 -18.39 -5.94
N ASN A 238 19.78 -18.54 -4.86
CA ASN A 238 19.58 -19.84 -4.23
C ASN A 238 18.80 -20.82 -5.12
N ALA A 239 17.77 -20.37 -5.82
CA ALA A 239 16.95 -21.21 -6.69
C ALA A 239 17.70 -21.74 -7.93
N PHE A 240 18.70 -21.00 -8.43
CA PHE A 240 19.48 -21.37 -9.60
C PHE A 240 20.90 -21.84 -9.30
N GLY A 241 21.33 -21.82 -8.04
CA GLY A 241 22.72 -22.11 -7.64
C GLY A 241 23.71 -21.09 -8.23
N ALA A 242 23.30 -19.84 -8.29
CA ALA A 242 23.95 -18.74 -8.98
C ALA A 242 24.44 -17.65 -8.02
N GLU A 243 25.03 -16.58 -8.53
CA GLU A 243 25.45 -15.43 -7.73
C GLU A 243 24.33 -14.40 -7.57
N GLY A 244 24.22 -13.82 -6.36
CA GLY A 244 23.25 -12.78 -6.03
C GLY A 244 23.94 -11.58 -5.38
N PHE A 245 23.51 -10.37 -5.74
CA PHE A 245 23.99 -9.12 -5.20
C PHE A 245 22.84 -8.20 -4.81
N VAL A 246 22.73 -7.89 -3.53
CA VAL A 246 21.72 -6.98 -2.99
C VAL A 246 22.31 -5.58 -2.91
N THR A 247 21.60 -4.60 -3.48
CA THR A 247 21.98 -3.19 -3.43
C THR A 247 21.12 -2.41 -2.43
N GLU A 248 21.53 -1.21 -2.10
CA GLU A 248 20.65 -0.21 -1.51
C GLU A 248 19.50 0.15 -2.48
N LYS A 249 18.45 0.77 -1.95
CA LYS A 249 17.28 1.19 -2.77
C LYS A 249 17.61 2.22 -3.86
N ASP A 250 18.64 3.00 -3.66
CA ASP A 250 19.17 3.99 -4.61
C ASP A 250 20.70 3.83 -4.70
N PRO A 251 21.20 2.80 -5.41
CA PRO A 251 22.59 2.46 -5.43
C PRO A 251 23.48 3.59 -5.99
N ASP A 252 24.57 3.85 -5.31
CA ASP A 252 25.56 4.82 -5.73
C ASP A 252 26.55 4.25 -6.76
N GLU A 253 27.51 5.09 -7.18
CA GLU A 253 28.53 4.67 -8.16
C GLU A 253 29.44 3.54 -7.64
N GLU A 254 29.66 3.42 -6.32
CA GLU A 254 30.50 2.38 -5.76
C GLU A 254 29.78 1.03 -5.80
N GLU A 255 28.50 0.99 -5.44
CA GLU A 255 27.67 -0.20 -5.55
C GLU A 255 27.47 -0.64 -7.01
N ILE A 256 27.25 0.32 -7.93
CA ILE A 256 27.17 0.02 -9.37
C ILE A 256 28.49 -0.62 -9.85
N ARG A 257 29.65 -0.07 -9.48
CA ARG A 257 30.94 -0.68 -9.82
C ARG A 257 31.14 -2.06 -9.18
N ALA A 258 30.63 -2.28 -7.97
CA ALA A 258 30.69 -3.57 -7.31
C ALA A 258 29.83 -4.61 -8.04
N ALA A 259 28.61 -4.23 -8.41
CA ALA A 259 27.71 -5.09 -9.21
C ALA A 259 28.32 -5.45 -10.57
N LEU A 260 28.93 -4.50 -11.28
CA LEU A 260 29.62 -4.75 -12.54
C LEU A 260 30.77 -5.77 -12.41
N ARG A 261 31.60 -5.64 -11.36
CA ARG A 261 32.70 -6.59 -11.08
C ARG A 261 32.18 -8.02 -10.87
N GLN A 262 31.07 -8.18 -10.15
CA GLN A 262 30.46 -9.51 -9.96
C GLN A 262 29.86 -10.04 -11.27
N ALA A 263 29.22 -9.18 -12.04
CA ALA A 263 28.66 -9.56 -13.33
C ALA A 263 29.71 -10.00 -14.37
N GLU A 264 31.02 -9.66 -14.20
CA GLU A 264 32.08 -10.03 -15.16
C GLU A 264 32.17 -11.54 -15.39
N ASN A 265 32.02 -12.33 -14.32
CA ASN A 265 32.17 -13.79 -14.35
C ASN A 265 30.89 -14.54 -14.76
N CYS A 266 29.80 -13.85 -14.98
CA CYS A 266 28.51 -14.41 -15.34
C CYS A 266 28.20 -14.21 -16.83
N GLU A 267 27.40 -15.10 -17.41
CA GLU A 267 27.02 -15.02 -18.82
C GLU A 267 25.73 -14.21 -19.07
N LYS A 268 24.89 -14.11 -18.07
CA LYS A 268 23.56 -13.50 -18.12
C LYS A 268 23.31 -12.66 -16.88
N ILE A 269 22.42 -11.70 -17.00
CA ILE A 269 22.08 -10.77 -15.91
C ILE A 269 20.57 -10.70 -15.75
N ILE A 270 20.09 -10.79 -14.50
CA ILE A 270 18.69 -10.55 -14.15
C ILE A 270 18.65 -9.55 -13.00
N LEU A 271 18.07 -8.38 -13.27
CA LEU A 271 17.93 -7.30 -12.32
C LEU A 271 16.48 -7.20 -11.83
N GLY A 272 16.27 -7.20 -10.51
CA GLY A 272 15.01 -6.83 -9.89
C GLY A 272 15.00 -5.35 -9.54
N THR A 273 14.08 -4.57 -10.11
CA THR A 273 13.89 -3.16 -9.73
C THR A 273 12.68 -3.00 -8.82
N CYS A 274 12.75 -2.02 -7.94
CA CYS A 274 11.68 -1.69 -7.00
C CYS A 274 11.39 -0.19 -7.04
N ASN A 275 10.40 0.24 -7.84
CA ASN A 275 10.10 1.64 -8.11
C ASN A 275 11.31 2.44 -8.64
N GLY A 276 12.09 1.85 -9.53
CA GLY A 276 13.32 2.45 -10.07
C GLY A 276 13.12 3.83 -10.70
N HIS A 277 11.91 4.13 -11.19
CA HIS A 277 11.56 5.47 -11.70
C HIS A 277 11.64 6.58 -10.64
N LEU A 278 11.63 6.24 -9.35
CA LEU A 278 11.80 7.17 -8.22
C LEU A 278 13.26 7.24 -7.73
N PHE A 279 14.09 6.26 -8.08
CA PHE A 279 15.46 6.08 -7.61
C PHE A 279 16.41 5.94 -8.78
N ARG A 280 17.10 7.03 -9.09
CA ARG A 280 17.96 7.11 -10.30
C ARG A 280 19.12 6.13 -10.30
N GLY A 281 19.62 5.75 -9.14
CA GLY A 281 20.67 4.74 -8.99
C GLY A 281 20.25 3.37 -9.56
N GLN A 282 19.00 2.95 -9.39
CA GLN A 282 18.51 1.69 -9.98
C GLN A 282 18.49 1.75 -11.52
N LEU A 283 18.11 2.89 -12.10
CA LEU A 283 18.14 3.07 -13.55
C LEU A 283 19.59 3.12 -14.07
N ALA A 284 20.48 3.83 -13.39
CA ALA A 284 21.90 3.90 -13.73
C ALA A 284 22.57 2.50 -13.63
N LEU A 285 22.23 1.72 -12.61
CA LEU A 285 22.67 0.32 -12.50
C LEU A 285 22.18 -0.52 -13.67
N ALA A 286 20.91 -0.39 -14.03
CA ALA A 286 20.33 -1.12 -15.17
C ALA A 286 21.02 -0.76 -16.50
N GLU A 287 21.28 0.53 -16.75
CA GLU A 287 22.01 1.01 -17.92
C GLU A 287 23.45 0.48 -17.96
N ALA A 288 24.15 0.54 -16.83
CA ALA A 288 25.53 0.07 -16.71
C ALA A 288 25.64 -1.45 -16.94
N LEU A 289 24.72 -2.24 -16.39
CA LEU A 289 24.65 -3.68 -16.62
C LEU A 289 24.28 -4.00 -18.08
N ALA A 290 23.34 -3.29 -18.69
CA ALA A 290 22.99 -3.45 -20.09
C ALA A 290 24.16 -3.14 -21.05
N ALA A 291 24.99 -2.15 -20.69
CA ALA A 291 26.18 -1.76 -21.47
C ALA A 291 27.25 -2.88 -21.52
N THR A 292 27.19 -3.89 -20.67
CA THR A 292 28.08 -5.07 -20.76
C THR A 292 27.83 -5.92 -22.02
N GLY A 293 26.69 -5.74 -22.68
CA GLY A 293 26.31 -6.51 -23.88
C GLY A 293 25.86 -7.95 -23.58
N LYS A 294 25.78 -8.35 -22.32
CA LYS A 294 25.30 -9.69 -21.93
C LYS A 294 23.77 -9.77 -22.06
N PRO A 295 23.20 -10.95 -22.30
CA PRO A 295 21.77 -11.14 -22.22
C PRO A 295 21.26 -10.67 -20.85
N MET A 296 20.30 -9.72 -20.87
CA MET A 296 19.80 -9.10 -19.65
C MET A 296 18.28 -9.10 -19.58
N ALA A 297 17.74 -9.42 -18.40
CA ALA A 297 16.34 -9.23 -18.06
C ALA A 297 16.21 -8.24 -16.90
N VAL A 298 15.11 -7.48 -16.91
CA VAL A 298 14.69 -6.67 -15.76
C VAL A 298 13.28 -7.04 -15.35
N ALA A 299 13.09 -7.35 -14.07
CA ALA A 299 11.81 -7.58 -13.46
C ALA A 299 11.46 -6.39 -12.55
N ALA A 300 10.46 -5.59 -12.93
CA ALA A 300 9.91 -4.56 -12.08
C ALA A 300 9.03 -5.21 -11.00
N LEU A 301 9.53 -5.26 -9.76
CA LEU A 301 8.93 -5.98 -8.63
C LEU A 301 7.83 -5.18 -7.94
N ARG A 302 7.63 -3.92 -8.31
CA ARG A 302 6.55 -3.05 -7.83
C ARG A 302 5.88 -2.36 -9.01
N ASN A 303 5.93 -1.03 -9.10
CA ASN A 303 5.39 -0.30 -10.24
C ASN A 303 6.20 -0.58 -11.52
N PRO A 304 5.56 -0.74 -12.68
CA PRO A 304 6.24 -1.08 -13.93
C PRO A 304 6.83 0.12 -14.67
N TYR A 305 6.71 1.35 -14.16
CA TYR A 305 7.07 2.57 -14.88
C TYR A 305 8.56 2.73 -15.17
N ASP A 306 9.42 2.14 -14.35
CA ASP A 306 10.87 2.07 -14.58
C ASP A 306 11.25 1.36 -15.88
N LEU A 307 10.42 0.40 -16.33
CA LEU A 307 10.64 -0.32 -17.58
C LEU A 307 10.61 0.58 -18.82
N SER A 308 9.98 1.75 -18.75
CA SER A 308 9.94 2.74 -19.83
C SER A 308 11.30 3.39 -20.10
N TRP A 309 12.16 3.43 -19.10
CA TRP A 309 13.47 4.12 -19.15
C TRP A 309 14.64 3.19 -19.52
N LEU A 310 14.36 1.89 -19.65
CA LEU A 310 15.39 0.89 -19.91
C LEU A 310 15.64 0.68 -21.41
N PRO A 311 16.87 0.32 -21.82
CA PRO A 311 17.19 0.01 -23.21
C PRO A 311 16.26 -1.07 -23.82
N GLU A 312 15.98 -0.99 -25.13
CA GLU A 312 15.09 -1.93 -25.82
C GLU A 312 15.63 -3.37 -25.89
N ILE A 313 16.95 -3.52 -25.82
CA ILE A 313 17.60 -4.84 -25.86
C ILE A 313 17.35 -5.71 -24.63
N VAL A 314 16.85 -5.11 -23.55
CA VAL A 314 16.58 -5.79 -22.28
C VAL A 314 15.24 -6.52 -22.33
N TRP A 315 15.22 -7.77 -21.85
CA TRP A 315 13.97 -8.47 -21.61
C TRP A 315 13.24 -7.87 -20.41
N LYS A 316 12.09 -7.25 -20.62
CA LYS A 316 11.34 -6.47 -19.64
C LYS A 316 10.13 -7.23 -19.14
N LEU A 317 10.07 -7.44 -17.83
CA LEU A 317 8.99 -8.11 -17.12
C LEU A 317 8.41 -7.19 -16.04
N ALA A 318 7.08 -7.15 -15.88
CA ALA A 318 6.41 -6.50 -14.79
C ALA A 318 5.81 -7.57 -13.86
N ALA A 319 6.26 -7.60 -12.60
CA ALA A 319 5.83 -8.59 -11.61
C ALA A 319 4.84 -8.02 -10.57
N TYR A 320 4.79 -6.70 -10.39
CA TYR A 320 3.84 -5.93 -9.57
C TYR A 320 3.90 -6.19 -8.06
N ASP A 321 4.72 -7.15 -7.60
CA ASP A 321 4.80 -7.53 -6.20
C ASP A 321 6.21 -7.94 -5.81
N TYR A 322 6.66 -7.48 -4.63
CA TYR A 322 7.92 -7.87 -4.02
C TYR A 322 7.65 -8.92 -2.93
N ALA A 323 7.23 -10.11 -3.35
CA ALA A 323 6.91 -11.20 -2.43
C ALA A 323 7.24 -12.58 -3.02
N VAL A 324 7.43 -13.57 -2.15
CA VAL A 324 7.80 -14.93 -2.54
C VAL A 324 6.87 -15.54 -3.62
N PRO A 325 5.55 -15.35 -3.62
CA PRO A 325 4.72 -15.86 -4.71
C PRO A 325 5.08 -15.28 -6.09
N ALA A 326 5.43 -13.99 -6.16
CA ALA A 326 5.90 -13.36 -7.39
C ALA A 326 7.30 -13.87 -7.78
N PHE A 327 8.18 -14.09 -6.81
CA PHE A 327 9.51 -14.66 -7.05
C PHE A 327 9.42 -16.07 -7.63
N ARG A 328 8.57 -16.95 -7.08
CA ARG A 328 8.31 -18.29 -7.65
C ARG A 328 7.78 -18.23 -9.07
N ALA A 329 6.89 -17.30 -9.33
CA ALA A 329 6.35 -17.13 -10.68
C ALA A 329 7.42 -16.63 -11.67
N LEU A 330 8.31 -15.73 -11.27
CA LEU A 330 9.46 -15.28 -12.06
C LEU A 330 10.48 -16.41 -12.24
N GLU A 331 10.77 -17.21 -11.21
CA GLU A 331 11.62 -18.40 -11.31
C GLU A 331 11.12 -19.35 -12.40
N ASP A 332 9.82 -19.67 -12.40
CA ASP A 332 9.22 -20.51 -13.44
C ASP A 332 9.41 -19.92 -14.85
N ILE A 333 9.28 -18.58 -15.00
CA ILE A 333 9.48 -17.89 -16.26
C ILE A 333 10.96 -17.97 -16.69
N PHE A 334 11.88 -17.74 -15.77
CA PHE A 334 13.32 -17.83 -16.04
C PHE A 334 13.81 -19.26 -16.30
N ARG A 335 13.10 -20.29 -15.83
CA ARG A 335 13.31 -21.71 -16.24
C ARG A 335 12.72 -22.04 -17.62
N GLY A 336 12.07 -21.10 -18.29
CA GLY A 336 11.52 -21.23 -19.65
C GLY A 336 10.00 -21.28 -19.72
N GLY A 337 9.32 -20.94 -18.62
CA GLY A 337 7.88 -20.66 -18.61
C GLY A 337 7.53 -19.39 -19.39
N LYS A 338 6.24 -19.10 -19.50
CA LYS A 338 5.73 -17.91 -20.20
C LYS A 338 5.06 -16.95 -19.22
N ALA A 339 5.34 -15.66 -19.36
CA ALA A 339 4.54 -14.60 -18.76
C ALA A 339 3.22 -14.48 -19.54
N THR A 340 2.09 -14.54 -18.84
CA THR A 340 0.75 -14.55 -19.46
C THR A 340 -0.10 -13.33 -19.09
N GLY A 341 0.38 -12.51 -18.15
CA GLY A 341 -0.29 -11.30 -17.73
C GLY A 341 -0.28 -10.22 -18.82
N VAL A 342 -1.21 -9.28 -18.66
CA VAL A 342 -1.30 -8.09 -19.50
C VAL A 342 -1.05 -6.88 -18.62
N CYS A 343 -0.10 -6.04 -19.02
CA CYS A 343 0.19 -4.82 -18.27
C CYS A 343 -1.05 -3.91 -18.23
N PRO A 344 -1.56 -3.54 -17.03
CA PRO A 344 -2.80 -2.77 -16.90
C PRO A 344 -2.60 -1.28 -17.18
N VAL A 345 -1.37 -0.82 -17.33
CA VAL A 345 -1.03 0.58 -17.57
C VAL A 345 -0.28 0.73 -18.88
N LYS A 346 -0.43 1.90 -19.49
CA LYS A 346 0.37 2.26 -20.67
C LYS A 346 1.75 2.71 -20.18
N LEU A 347 2.78 2.02 -20.65
CA LEU A 347 4.16 2.46 -20.49
C LEU A 347 4.51 3.43 -21.63
N LEU A 348 5.22 4.51 -21.29
CA LEU A 348 5.58 5.58 -22.23
C LEU A 348 6.75 5.16 -23.12
#